data_6469aafd66f88674928da18501b0dca4
#
_entry.id   6469aafd66f88674928da18501b0dca4
#
_cell.length_a   1.000
_cell.length_b   1.000
_cell.length_c   1.000
_cell.angle_alpha   90.00
_cell.angle_beta   90.00
_cell.angle_gamma   90.00
#
_symmetry.space_group_name_H-M   'P 1'
#
loop_
_entity.id
_entity.type
_entity.pdbx_description
1 polymer ?
#
loop_
_entity_poly.entity_id
_entity_poly.type
_entity_poly.pdbx_seq_one_letter_code
_entity_poly.pdbx_strand_id
1 'polypeptide(L)'
;MDQAELQQYVGRKQTEEDLATAYPVRALAATLGRDEPPPEAGSPVPPGWHGLYFLATAPRDALGRDGLPDETGIMPPLPFPRRMFAGQRMTFHQPIRVGDRITKESELTDLTLKDGSTGKLVFATLTIRISGSDGLCLEEEYDRVFREDVAEGAKNPAPRREPPPDDCPWKVVVEPDPVMLFRYSALTFNPHRIHYD
;
A
#
# COMPACT_ATOMS: atom_id res chain seq x y z
N MET A 1 23.83 -6.92 8.36
CA MET A 1 23.39 -5.59 7.88
C MET A 1 23.28 -4.68 9.09
N ASP A 2 23.95 -3.56 9.03
CA ASP A 2 23.94 -2.53 10.07
C ASP A 2 23.28 -1.24 9.57
N GLN A 3 23.14 -0.23 10.44
CA GLN A 3 22.48 1.04 10.08
C GLN A 3 23.24 1.80 8.97
N ALA A 4 24.59 1.74 8.94
CA ALA A 4 25.36 2.45 7.93
C ALA A 4 25.21 1.82 6.53
N GLU A 5 25.09 0.50 6.46
CA GLU A 5 24.78 -0.20 5.22
C GLU A 5 23.39 0.17 4.70
N LEU A 6 22.38 0.28 5.59
CA LEU A 6 21.02 0.66 5.23
C LEU A 6 20.97 2.10 4.68
N GLN A 7 21.69 3.04 5.28
CA GLN A 7 21.68 4.44 4.86
C GLN A 7 22.14 4.66 3.40
N GLN A 8 22.90 3.74 2.81
CA GLN A 8 23.31 3.82 1.41
C GLN A 8 22.16 3.67 0.40
N TYR A 9 21.01 3.21 0.86
CA TYR A 9 19.80 3.02 0.05
C TYR A 9 18.84 4.21 0.13
N VAL A 10 18.94 5.02 1.17
CA VAL A 10 18.12 6.23 1.34
C VAL A 10 18.40 7.21 0.22
N GLY A 11 17.33 7.80 -0.33
CA GLY A 11 17.35 8.68 -1.50
C GLY A 11 17.23 7.97 -2.85
N ARG A 12 17.15 6.64 -2.88
CA ARG A 12 16.85 5.92 -4.13
C ARG A 12 15.44 6.21 -4.59
N LYS A 13 15.30 6.37 -5.92
CA LYS A 13 14.04 6.72 -6.56
C LYS A 13 13.65 5.72 -7.64
N GLN A 14 12.34 5.60 -7.86
CA GLN A 14 11.75 4.86 -8.96
C GLN A 14 10.60 5.68 -9.52
N THR A 15 10.45 5.67 -10.84
CA THR A 15 9.34 6.33 -11.54
C THR A 15 8.56 5.30 -12.35
N GLU A 16 7.24 5.38 -12.29
CA GLU A 16 6.31 4.52 -13.01
C GLU A 16 5.26 5.39 -13.68
N GLU A 17 4.77 4.96 -14.83
CA GLU A 17 3.68 5.62 -15.57
C GLU A 17 2.49 4.70 -15.70
N ASP A 18 1.28 5.26 -15.67
CA ASP A 18 0.04 4.53 -15.88
C ASP A 18 -1.02 5.45 -16.52
N LEU A 19 -2.18 4.88 -16.84
CA LEU A 19 -3.35 5.59 -17.33
C LEU A 19 -4.51 5.42 -16.34
N ALA A 20 -5.04 6.51 -15.82
CA ALA A 20 -6.18 6.48 -14.91
C ALA A 20 -7.47 6.11 -15.65
N THR A 21 -7.69 4.82 -15.91
CA THR A 21 -8.86 4.32 -16.65
C THR A 21 -10.12 4.28 -15.77
N ALA A 22 -11.30 4.35 -16.38
CA ALA A 22 -12.59 4.33 -15.68
C ALA A 22 -12.92 2.96 -15.05
N TYR A 23 -12.41 1.87 -15.64
CA TYR A 23 -12.82 0.51 -15.23
C TYR A 23 -12.52 0.19 -13.77
N PRO A 24 -11.31 0.42 -13.23
CA PRO A 24 -11.01 0.09 -11.83
C PRO A 24 -11.90 0.87 -10.85
N VAL A 25 -12.18 2.14 -11.12
CA VAL A 25 -13.07 2.98 -10.29
C VAL A 25 -14.48 2.39 -10.25
N ARG A 26 -15.05 2.09 -11.42
CA ARG A 26 -16.37 1.48 -11.52
C ARG A 26 -16.41 0.10 -10.82
N ALA A 27 -15.38 -0.71 -11.00
CA ALA A 27 -15.32 -2.04 -10.43
C ALA A 27 -15.19 -2.01 -8.90
N LEU A 28 -14.45 -1.04 -8.33
CA LEU A 28 -14.37 -0.88 -6.88
C LEU A 28 -15.68 -0.33 -6.30
N ALA A 29 -16.34 0.64 -6.95
CA ALA A 29 -17.66 1.11 -6.55
C ALA A 29 -18.67 -0.05 -6.47
N ALA A 30 -18.73 -0.89 -7.50
CA ALA A 30 -19.56 -2.08 -7.52
C ALA A 30 -19.19 -3.12 -6.43
N THR A 31 -17.90 -3.27 -6.14
CA THR A 31 -17.42 -4.17 -5.07
C THR A 31 -17.86 -3.71 -3.70
N LEU A 32 -17.86 -2.39 -3.47
CA LEU A 32 -18.27 -1.78 -2.20
C LEU A 32 -19.79 -1.55 -2.10
N GLY A 33 -20.57 -1.95 -3.10
CA GLY A 33 -22.01 -1.72 -3.13
C GLY A 33 -22.42 -0.25 -3.23
N ARG A 34 -21.57 0.62 -3.80
CA ARG A 34 -21.85 2.05 -3.97
C ARG A 34 -22.69 2.26 -5.24
N ASP A 35 -23.82 2.92 -5.08
CA ASP A 35 -24.68 3.30 -6.19
C ASP A 35 -24.25 4.68 -6.71
N GLU A 36 -23.20 4.69 -7.53
CA GLU A 36 -22.66 5.89 -8.14
C GLU A 36 -22.76 5.79 -9.67
N PRO A 37 -22.97 6.92 -10.36
CA PRO A 37 -22.94 6.90 -11.82
C PRO A 37 -21.57 6.43 -12.32
N PRO A 38 -21.52 5.69 -13.45
CA PRO A 38 -20.25 5.28 -14.03
C PRO A 38 -19.31 6.48 -14.25
N PRO A 39 -18.03 6.37 -13.89
CA PRO A 39 -17.10 7.47 -14.10
C PRO A 39 -16.86 7.69 -15.61
N GLU A 40 -16.93 8.94 -16.05
CA GLU A 40 -16.63 9.38 -17.41
C GLU A 40 -15.23 10.01 -17.50
N ALA A 41 -14.75 10.27 -18.70
CA ALA A 41 -13.50 11.02 -18.90
C ALA A 41 -13.56 12.37 -18.17
N GLY A 42 -12.51 12.71 -17.41
CA GLY A 42 -12.44 13.90 -16.57
C GLY A 42 -13.10 13.75 -15.18
N SER A 43 -13.85 12.67 -14.91
CA SER A 43 -14.38 12.41 -13.57
C SER A 43 -13.24 12.26 -12.56
N PRO A 44 -13.38 12.83 -11.33
CA PRO A 44 -12.37 12.66 -10.30
C PRO A 44 -12.32 11.21 -9.79
N VAL A 45 -11.13 10.66 -9.65
CA VAL A 45 -10.90 9.42 -8.92
C VAL A 45 -11.09 9.70 -7.42
N PRO A 46 -11.92 8.94 -6.70
CA PRO A 46 -12.15 9.19 -5.28
C PRO A 46 -10.84 9.16 -4.46
N PRO A 47 -10.70 10.02 -3.44
CA PRO A 47 -9.53 10.02 -2.56
C PRO A 47 -9.28 8.64 -1.96
N GLY A 48 -8.00 8.21 -1.97
CA GLY A 48 -7.59 6.89 -1.50
C GLY A 48 -7.72 5.76 -2.53
N TRP A 49 -8.35 6.00 -3.71
CA TRP A 49 -8.51 4.97 -4.75
C TRP A 49 -7.37 4.94 -5.77
N HIS A 50 -6.34 5.75 -5.59
CA HIS A 50 -5.13 5.73 -6.43
C HIS A 50 -4.41 4.37 -6.42
N GLY A 51 -4.56 3.57 -5.37
CA GLY A 51 -4.06 2.19 -5.30
C GLY A 51 -4.66 1.20 -6.31
N LEU A 52 -5.63 1.64 -7.13
CA LEU A 52 -6.15 0.90 -8.28
C LEU A 52 -5.24 0.99 -9.52
N TYR A 53 -4.24 1.83 -9.47
CA TYR A 53 -3.28 2.08 -10.55
C TYR A 53 -1.87 1.72 -10.10
N PHE A 54 -0.92 1.68 -11.05
CA PHE A 54 0.48 1.27 -10.80
C PHE A 54 0.58 -0.12 -10.17
N LEU A 55 -0.24 -1.05 -10.63
CA LEU A 55 -0.32 -2.39 -10.08
C LEU A 55 0.98 -3.17 -10.33
N ALA A 56 1.52 -3.79 -9.29
CA ALA A 56 2.75 -4.56 -9.36
C ALA A 56 2.51 -5.90 -10.08
N THR A 57 2.73 -5.95 -11.39
CA THR A 57 2.53 -7.11 -12.26
C THR A 57 3.75 -8.02 -12.33
N ALA A 58 4.31 -8.40 -11.19
CA ALA A 58 5.43 -9.31 -11.13
C ALA A 58 5.03 -10.72 -11.63
N PRO A 59 5.92 -11.44 -12.36
CA PRO A 59 5.68 -12.81 -12.74
C PRO A 59 5.61 -13.72 -11.51
N ARG A 60 4.91 -14.85 -11.64
CA ARG A 60 4.62 -15.76 -10.52
C ARG A 60 5.88 -16.28 -9.81
N ASP A 61 6.94 -16.50 -10.53
CA ASP A 61 8.23 -16.99 -10.01
C ASP A 61 9.05 -15.91 -9.27
N ALA A 62 8.64 -14.65 -9.37
CA ALA A 62 9.20 -13.53 -8.62
C ALA A 62 8.37 -13.17 -7.37
N LEU A 63 7.44 -14.02 -6.96
CA LEU A 63 6.65 -13.81 -5.76
C LEU A 63 7.32 -14.47 -4.55
N GLY A 64 7.42 -13.72 -3.46
CA GLY A 64 7.89 -14.22 -2.17
C GLY A 64 6.90 -15.18 -1.50
N ARG A 65 7.30 -15.74 -0.38
CA ARG A 65 6.48 -16.70 0.40
C ARG A 65 5.16 -16.13 0.92
N ASP A 66 5.06 -14.80 1.05
CA ASP A 66 3.86 -14.06 1.46
C ASP A 66 2.92 -13.76 0.30
N GLY A 67 3.31 -14.14 -0.92
CA GLY A 67 2.56 -13.91 -2.16
C GLY A 67 2.82 -12.56 -2.81
N LEU A 68 3.52 -11.64 -2.15
CA LEU A 68 3.90 -10.37 -2.77
C LEU A 68 5.17 -10.54 -3.62
N PRO A 69 5.40 -9.66 -4.62
CA PRO A 69 6.68 -9.60 -5.32
C PRO A 69 7.84 -9.42 -4.33
N ASP A 70 8.97 -10.07 -4.62
CA ASP A 70 10.19 -9.80 -3.87
C ASP A 70 10.55 -8.32 -3.98
N GLU A 71 11.04 -7.74 -2.88
CA GLU A 71 11.43 -6.34 -2.86
C GLU A 71 12.61 -6.13 -3.81
N THR A 72 12.39 -5.27 -4.81
CA THR A 72 13.37 -4.91 -5.83
C THR A 72 13.39 -3.40 -6.04
N GLY A 73 14.34 -2.91 -6.83
CA GLY A 73 14.42 -1.50 -7.16
C GLY A 73 15.01 -0.65 -6.03
N ILE A 74 14.17 0.17 -5.39
CA ILE A 74 14.65 1.13 -4.39
C ILE A 74 14.91 0.52 -3.00
N MET A 75 14.25 -0.61 -2.69
CA MET A 75 14.46 -1.31 -1.41
C MET A 75 15.74 -2.16 -1.44
N PRO A 76 16.50 -2.22 -0.34
CA PRO A 76 17.60 -3.17 -0.21
C PRO A 76 17.08 -4.60 -0.04
N PRO A 77 17.91 -5.60 -0.33
CA PRO A 77 17.61 -6.98 0.05
C PRO A 77 17.72 -7.12 1.58
N LEU A 78 16.56 -7.12 2.25
CA LEU A 78 16.50 -7.23 3.71
C LEU A 78 16.43 -8.71 4.13
N PRO A 79 17.22 -9.14 5.15
CA PRO A 79 17.18 -10.51 5.67
C PRO A 79 15.97 -10.76 6.59
N PHE A 80 14.89 -10.02 6.41
CA PHE A 80 13.69 -10.04 7.24
C PHE A 80 12.49 -10.50 6.41
N PRO A 81 12.07 -11.75 6.56
CA PRO A 81 11.08 -12.36 5.68
C PRO A 81 9.64 -11.89 5.88
N ARG A 82 9.34 -11.20 6.99
CA ARG A 82 7.99 -10.70 7.28
C ARG A 82 7.89 -9.21 6.98
N ARG A 83 7.02 -8.88 6.03
CA ARG A 83 6.67 -7.51 5.64
C ARG A 83 5.33 -7.14 6.25
N MET A 84 5.24 -5.96 6.84
CA MET A 84 4.02 -5.48 7.48
C MET A 84 3.78 -4.02 7.12
N PHE A 85 2.52 -3.67 6.93
CA PHE A 85 2.07 -2.29 6.91
C PHE A 85 2.18 -1.70 8.31
N ALA A 86 2.76 -0.51 8.43
CA ALA A 86 2.92 0.18 9.71
C ALA A 86 2.11 1.47 9.80
N GLY A 87 1.97 2.19 8.69
CA GLY A 87 1.21 3.44 8.66
C GLY A 87 1.25 4.10 7.29
N GLN A 88 0.39 5.09 7.13
CA GLN A 88 0.27 5.85 5.90
C GLN A 88 -0.24 7.26 6.21
N ARG A 89 0.37 8.26 5.59
CA ARG A 89 -0.06 9.67 5.65
C ARG A 89 -0.21 10.17 4.23
N MET A 90 -1.34 10.80 3.93
CA MET A 90 -1.65 11.29 2.59
C MET A 90 -2.01 12.76 2.61
N THR A 91 -1.47 13.51 1.65
CA THR A 91 -1.86 14.89 1.35
C THR A 91 -2.41 14.94 -0.07
N PHE A 92 -3.68 15.29 -0.19
CA PHE A 92 -4.35 15.44 -1.49
C PHE A 92 -4.27 16.91 -1.92
N HIS A 93 -3.66 17.17 -3.07
CA HIS A 93 -3.50 18.51 -3.65
C HIS A 93 -4.58 18.80 -4.67
N GLN A 94 -4.85 17.84 -5.56
CA GLN A 94 -5.90 17.88 -6.56
C GLN A 94 -6.31 16.47 -6.97
N PRO A 95 -7.50 16.28 -7.54
CA PRO A 95 -7.96 14.96 -7.95
C PRO A 95 -7.16 14.42 -9.15
N ILE A 96 -6.83 13.13 -9.11
CA ILE A 96 -6.53 12.36 -10.32
C ILE A 96 -7.82 12.27 -11.12
N ARG A 97 -7.76 12.46 -12.45
CA ARG A 97 -8.94 12.38 -13.31
C ARG A 97 -8.91 11.16 -14.23
N VAL A 98 -10.06 10.59 -14.45
CA VAL A 98 -10.22 9.51 -15.44
C VAL A 98 -9.81 10.01 -16.83
N GLY A 99 -8.90 9.28 -17.46
CA GLY A 99 -8.30 9.63 -18.74
C GLY A 99 -6.90 10.26 -18.63
N ASP A 100 -6.47 10.66 -17.43
CA ASP A 100 -5.12 11.21 -17.23
C ASP A 100 -4.03 10.16 -17.40
N ARG A 101 -2.95 10.54 -18.07
CA ARG A 101 -1.66 9.89 -17.87
C ARG A 101 -1.15 10.33 -16.52
N ILE A 102 -0.80 9.37 -15.68
CA ILE A 102 -0.33 9.60 -14.32
C ILE A 102 1.07 9.04 -14.14
N THR A 103 1.87 9.77 -13.38
CA THR A 103 3.25 9.40 -13.05
C THR A 103 3.36 9.24 -11.53
N LYS A 104 3.93 8.13 -11.09
CA LYS A 104 4.26 7.85 -9.70
C LYS A 104 5.77 7.91 -9.51
N GLU A 105 6.26 8.85 -8.71
CA GLU A 105 7.62 8.88 -8.20
C GLU A 105 7.62 8.33 -6.77
N SER A 106 8.40 7.29 -6.53
CA SER A 106 8.62 6.71 -5.20
C SER A 106 10.07 6.96 -4.78
N GLU A 107 10.27 7.43 -3.56
CA GLU A 107 11.59 7.67 -2.97
C GLU A 107 11.69 6.96 -1.61
N LEU A 108 12.77 6.22 -1.37
CA LEU A 108 13.06 5.66 -0.06
C LEU A 108 13.65 6.80 0.81
N THR A 109 12.84 7.37 1.68
CA THR A 109 13.21 8.57 2.46
C THR A 109 13.75 8.25 3.86
N ASP A 110 13.39 7.09 4.42
CA ASP A 110 13.98 6.61 5.67
C ASP A 110 14.14 5.10 5.69
N LEU A 111 15.21 4.64 6.35
CA LEU A 111 15.47 3.24 6.58
C LEU A 111 16.18 3.07 7.92
N THR A 112 15.43 2.68 8.95
CA THR A 112 15.90 2.65 10.33
C THR A 112 15.86 1.26 10.91
N LEU A 113 17.02 0.76 11.38
CA LEU A 113 17.15 -0.50 12.14
C LEU A 113 16.84 -0.23 13.61
N LYS A 114 15.98 -1.04 14.20
CA LYS A 114 15.65 -0.99 15.64
C LYS A 114 15.73 -2.37 16.27
N ASP A 115 16.17 -2.39 17.53
CA ASP A 115 16.08 -3.56 18.38
C ASP A 115 14.74 -3.54 19.14
N GLY A 116 13.87 -4.47 18.80
CA GLY A 116 12.58 -4.67 19.47
C GLY A 116 12.62 -5.79 20.50
N SER A 117 11.60 -5.86 21.33
CA SER A 117 11.47 -6.94 22.36
C SER A 117 11.39 -8.35 21.77
N THR A 118 11.13 -8.49 20.48
CA THR A 118 10.97 -9.77 19.78
C THR A 118 11.96 -9.95 18.62
N GLY A 119 13.10 -9.27 18.65
CA GLY A 119 14.12 -9.31 17.60
C GLY A 119 14.29 -8.00 16.85
N LYS A 120 15.13 -8.03 15.83
CA LYS A 120 15.43 -6.85 15.02
C LYS A 120 14.27 -6.49 14.08
N LEU A 121 14.11 -5.20 13.86
CA LEU A 121 13.09 -4.61 12.98
C LEU A 121 13.76 -3.59 12.08
N VAL A 122 13.37 -3.53 10.81
CA VAL A 122 13.70 -2.41 9.93
C VAL A 122 12.41 -1.67 9.59
N PHE A 123 12.40 -0.38 9.87
CA PHE A 123 11.36 0.54 9.43
C PHE A 123 11.83 1.19 8.14
N ALA A 124 10.96 1.22 7.15
CA ALA A 124 11.19 1.88 5.88
C ALA A 124 10.05 2.85 5.60
N THR A 125 10.38 4.10 5.28
CA THR A 125 9.42 5.10 4.81
C THR A 125 9.66 5.37 3.33
N LEU A 126 8.61 5.22 2.54
CA LEU A 126 8.57 5.61 1.14
C LEU A 126 7.78 6.89 1.02
N THR A 127 8.35 7.92 0.42
CA THR A 127 7.60 9.09 -0.04
C THR A 127 7.19 8.87 -1.49
N ILE A 128 5.89 8.90 -1.75
CA ILE A 128 5.30 8.65 -3.05
C ILE A 128 4.61 9.91 -3.51
N ARG A 129 4.90 10.35 -4.73
CA ARG A 129 4.24 11.49 -5.37
C ARG A 129 3.56 11.03 -6.64
N ILE A 130 2.25 11.29 -6.75
CA ILE A 130 1.50 11.00 -7.97
C ILE A 130 1.09 12.32 -8.61
N SER A 131 1.46 12.48 -9.88
CA SER A 131 1.12 13.63 -10.71
C SER A 131 0.25 13.22 -11.88
N GLY A 132 -0.70 14.06 -12.25
CA GLY A 132 -1.51 13.96 -13.47
C GLY A 132 -1.19 15.08 -14.46
N SER A 133 -2.10 15.33 -15.42
CA SER A 133 -1.94 16.38 -16.43
C SER A 133 -1.76 17.78 -15.85
N ASP A 134 -2.42 18.06 -14.72
CA ASP A 134 -2.45 19.37 -14.08
C ASP A 134 -1.39 19.53 -12.96
N GLY A 135 -0.48 18.56 -12.79
CA GLY A 135 0.58 18.58 -11.80
C GLY A 135 0.38 17.61 -10.64
N LEU A 136 0.95 17.93 -9.47
CA LEU A 136 0.95 17.05 -8.29
C LEU A 136 -0.48 16.84 -7.76
N CYS A 137 -0.92 15.61 -7.72
CA CYS A 137 -2.24 15.20 -7.22
C CYS A 137 -2.21 14.73 -5.77
N LEU A 138 -1.22 13.90 -5.43
CA LEU A 138 -1.11 13.23 -4.14
C LEU A 138 0.35 13.15 -3.72
N GLU A 139 0.59 13.41 -2.44
CA GLU A 139 1.81 13.03 -1.75
C GLU A 139 1.45 12.07 -0.61
N GLU A 140 2.18 10.96 -0.53
CA GLU A 140 1.96 9.90 0.43
C GLU A 140 3.28 9.51 1.10
N GLU A 141 3.27 9.39 2.42
CA GLU A 141 4.31 8.70 3.16
C GLU A 141 3.78 7.33 3.57
N TYR A 142 4.46 6.28 3.15
CA TYR A 142 4.06 4.90 3.34
C TYR A 142 5.11 4.17 4.20
N ASP A 143 4.71 3.78 5.41
CA ASP A 143 5.59 3.12 6.37
C ASP A 143 5.43 1.61 6.32
N ARG A 144 6.55 0.91 6.16
CA ARG A 144 6.66 -0.56 6.22
C ARG A 144 7.54 -1.00 7.37
N VAL A 145 7.25 -2.16 7.92
CA VAL A 145 8.11 -2.83 8.90
C VAL A 145 8.50 -4.19 8.39
N PHE A 146 9.79 -4.45 8.42
CA PHE A 146 10.38 -5.75 8.14
C PHE A 146 10.90 -6.35 9.42
N ARG A 147 10.64 -7.64 9.65
CA ARG A 147 11.04 -8.32 10.88
C ARG A 147 11.35 -9.79 10.66
N GLU A 148 12.06 -10.36 11.62
CA GLU A 148 12.32 -11.78 11.71
C GLU A 148 11.02 -12.59 11.89
N ASP A 149 11.08 -13.86 11.55
CA ASP A 149 10.02 -14.79 11.89
C ASP A 149 9.84 -14.91 13.40
N VAL A 150 8.61 -15.15 13.80
CA VAL A 150 8.31 -15.49 15.20
C VAL A 150 8.89 -16.88 15.48
N ALA A 151 9.65 -17.02 16.58
CA ALA A 151 10.17 -18.30 17.00
C ALA A 151 9.03 -19.34 17.12
N GLU A 152 9.30 -20.57 16.72
CA GLU A 152 8.31 -21.64 16.78
C GLU A 152 7.76 -21.80 18.21
N GLY A 153 6.44 -21.82 18.35
CA GLY A 153 5.76 -21.88 19.65
C GLY A 153 5.61 -20.53 20.40
N ALA A 154 6.18 -19.44 19.91
CA ALA A 154 5.95 -18.14 20.51
C ALA A 154 4.55 -17.61 20.16
N LYS A 155 3.79 -17.21 21.17
CA LYS A 155 2.48 -16.59 20.98
C LYS A 155 2.65 -15.15 20.48
N ASN A 156 2.03 -14.83 19.36
CA ASN A 156 1.84 -13.42 19.01
C ASN A 156 0.99 -12.76 20.12
N PRO A 157 1.40 -11.62 20.67
CA PRO A 157 0.52 -10.89 21.57
C PRO A 157 -0.78 -10.56 20.84
N ALA A 158 -1.90 -10.74 21.52
CA ALA A 158 -3.19 -10.36 20.97
C ALA A 158 -3.16 -8.88 20.58
N PRO A 159 -3.69 -8.49 19.43
CA PRO A 159 -3.76 -7.09 19.03
C PRO A 159 -4.54 -6.31 20.09
N ARG A 160 -3.97 -5.21 20.57
CA ARG A 160 -4.67 -4.31 21.49
C ARG A 160 -5.82 -3.67 20.71
N ARG A 161 -7.05 -4.04 21.06
CA ARG A 161 -8.27 -3.46 20.50
C ARG A 161 -8.73 -2.36 21.43
N GLU A 162 -8.64 -1.14 20.98
CA GLU A 162 -9.30 0.00 21.62
C GLU A 162 -10.65 0.20 20.93
N PRO A 163 -11.76 0.30 21.68
CA PRO A 163 -13.03 0.61 21.06
C PRO A 163 -12.97 2.01 20.44
N PRO A 164 -13.71 2.27 19.36
CA PRO A 164 -13.80 3.61 18.80
C PRO A 164 -14.43 4.55 19.84
N PRO A 165 -14.12 5.87 19.81
CA PRO A 165 -14.74 6.86 20.69
C PRO A 165 -16.26 6.81 20.57
N ASP A 166 -16.96 6.88 21.71
CA ASP A 166 -18.43 6.84 21.73
C ASP A 166 -19.07 8.12 21.15
N ASP A 167 -18.33 9.23 21.16
CA ASP A 167 -18.73 10.55 20.67
C ASP A 167 -18.41 10.78 19.18
N CYS A 168 -18.12 9.74 18.42
CA CYS A 168 -17.83 9.86 17.01
C CYS A 168 -19.10 10.32 16.24
N PRO A 169 -19.13 11.54 15.68
CA PRO A 169 -20.33 12.12 15.06
C PRO A 169 -20.67 11.44 13.73
N TRP A 170 -19.78 10.63 13.20
CA TRP A 170 -19.91 9.97 11.92
C TRP A 170 -19.37 8.55 11.98
N LYS A 171 -20.19 7.55 11.64
CA LYS A 171 -19.85 6.14 11.74
C LYS A 171 -20.41 5.37 10.55
N VAL A 172 -19.57 4.58 9.92
CA VAL A 172 -19.97 3.60 8.89
C VAL A 172 -19.55 2.23 9.35
N VAL A 173 -20.47 1.27 9.27
CA VAL A 173 -20.20 -0.14 9.54
C VAL A 173 -20.04 -0.86 8.22
N VAL A 174 -18.92 -1.56 8.04
CA VAL A 174 -18.64 -2.39 6.87
C VAL A 174 -18.51 -3.83 7.35
N GLU A 175 -19.27 -4.74 6.73
CA GLU A 175 -19.22 -6.17 7.00
C GLU A 175 -18.66 -6.87 5.74
N PRO A 176 -17.32 -7.05 5.66
CA PRO A 176 -16.72 -7.67 4.48
C PRO A 176 -17.06 -9.16 4.42
N ASP A 177 -17.52 -9.61 3.26
CA ASP A 177 -17.71 -11.03 2.94
C ASP A 177 -16.53 -11.56 2.07
N PRO A 178 -16.41 -12.88 1.89
CA PRO A 178 -15.34 -13.46 1.07
C PRO A 178 -15.31 -12.96 -0.39
N VAL A 179 -16.48 -12.62 -0.96
CA VAL A 179 -16.57 -12.12 -2.33
C VAL A 179 -16.01 -10.70 -2.42
N MET A 180 -16.35 -9.84 -1.45
CA MET A 180 -15.82 -8.49 -1.35
C MET A 180 -14.30 -8.52 -1.21
N LEU A 181 -13.77 -9.35 -0.30
CA LEU A 181 -12.33 -9.50 -0.07
C LEU A 181 -11.59 -9.98 -1.32
N PHE A 182 -12.14 -10.99 -2.00
CA PHE A 182 -11.56 -11.50 -3.25
C PHE A 182 -11.54 -10.43 -4.34
N ARG A 183 -12.69 -9.73 -4.56
CA ARG A 183 -12.77 -8.67 -5.58
C ARG A 183 -11.82 -7.52 -5.28
N TYR A 184 -11.72 -7.09 -4.02
CA TYR A 184 -10.82 -6.03 -3.62
C TYR A 184 -9.37 -6.41 -3.89
N SER A 185 -8.95 -7.61 -3.47
CA SER A 185 -7.59 -8.12 -3.72
C SER A 185 -7.29 -8.25 -5.22
N ALA A 186 -8.26 -8.71 -6.02
CA ALA A 186 -8.10 -8.81 -7.47
C ALA A 186 -7.97 -7.43 -8.14
N LEU A 187 -8.76 -6.44 -7.72
CA LEU A 187 -8.73 -5.07 -8.26
C LEU A 187 -7.43 -4.33 -7.93
N THR A 188 -6.89 -4.55 -6.74
CA THR A 188 -5.61 -3.96 -6.30
C THR A 188 -4.42 -4.81 -6.69
N PHE A 189 -4.66 -5.94 -7.36
CA PHE A 189 -3.67 -6.96 -7.72
C PHE A 189 -2.78 -7.34 -6.54
N ASN A 190 -3.38 -7.44 -5.35
CA ASN A 190 -2.69 -7.72 -4.09
C ASN A 190 -2.78 -9.21 -3.73
N PRO A 191 -1.73 -10.00 -4.00
CA PRO A 191 -1.69 -11.43 -3.75
C PRO A 191 -1.22 -11.79 -2.34
N HIS A 192 -1.17 -10.85 -1.39
CA HIS A 192 -0.69 -11.12 -0.05
C HIS A 192 -1.57 -12.17 0.65
N ARG A 193 -0.93 -13.24 1.14
CA ARG A 193 -1.61 -14.43 1.70
C ARG A 193 -2.56 -14.12 2.85
N ILE A 194 -2.28 -13.08 3.64
CA ILE A 194 -3.14 -12.65 4.76
C ILE A 194 -4.60 -12.35 4.36
N HIS A 195 -4.86 -12.15 3.07
CA HIS A 195 -6.21 -11.86 2.56
C HIS A 195 -7.01 -13.11 2.18
N TYR A 196 -6.38 -14.30 2.13
CA TYR A 196 -7.05 -15.51 1.65
C TYR A 196 -6.57 -16.82 2.30
N ASP A 197 -5.49 -16.82 3.14
CA ASP A 197 -4.90 -18.03 3.74
C ASP A 197 -4.54 -17.83 5.25
#